data_13bc17c345ad841fef1c60f6aaf30fc3
#
_entry.id   13bc17c345ad841fef1c60f6aaf30fc3
#
_cell.length_a   1.000
_cell.length_b   1.000
_cell.length_c   1.000
_cell.angle_alpha   90.00
_cell.angle_beta   90.00
_cell.angle_gamma   90.00
#
_symmetry.space_group_name_H-M   'P 1'
#
loop_
_entity.id
_entity.type
_entity.pdbx_description
1 polymer ?
#
loop_
_entity_poly.entity_id
_entity_poly.type
_entity_poly.pdbx_seq_one_letter_code
_entity_poly.pdbx_strand_id
1 'polypeptide(L)'
;LTANRTADFSAQADRIFGGKVENWIKFANSQKLRMALRISKANPTLAQQKAEEAVNHEVGVMTTNADNAELTLASTNPFEIIMYEYNGGDSRVSADITSYMNGYNDPRRAAMFTESTFADGGYYGIRTGINIPDGTIAHAYSNYNVKTDSKLIIMNSAESAFLRAEGALKGWNMGATAKELYEQGIKLSFEQWGVQGADAYIADNSSMPQGYKDPAGLNSYSGATSQITIAWDDADAAKNLERIITQKWIANFPLGIEAWSEYRRTGFPKLMPVVVN
;
A
#
# COMPACT_ATOMS: atom_id res chain seq x y z
N LEU A 1 -9.09 -25.94 -7.34
CA LEU A 1 -7.66 -25.71 -7.63
C LEU A 1 -6.76 -26.65 -6.83
N THR A 2 -6.97 -26.78 -5.52
CA THR A 2 -6.09 -27.57 -4.63
C THR A 2 -5.86 -29.01 -5.08
N ALA A 3 -6.91 -29.70 -5.53
CA ALA A 3 -6.80 -31.09 -6.04
C ALA A 3 -5.91 -31.19 -7.31
N ASN A 4 -5.67 -30.08 -7.99
CA ASN A 4 -4.88 -30.00 -9.24
C ASN A 4 -3.71 -29.03 -9.10
N ARG A 5 -3.16 -28.84 -7.91
CA ARG A 5 -2.12 -27.83 -7.63
C ARG A 5 -0.83 -27.98 -8.44
N THR A 6 -0.54 -29.18 -8.91
CA THR A 6 0.64 -29.48 -9.75
C THR A 6 0.33 -29.55 -11.24
N ALA A 7 -0.92 -29.29 -11.63
CA ALA A 7 -1.36 -29.33 -13.02
C ALA A 7 -1.25 -27.91 -13.63
N ASP A 8 0.00 -27.46 -13.85
CA ASP A 8 0.23 -26.19 -14.51
C ASP A 8 -0.39 -26.18 -15.91
N PHE A 9 -0.86 -25.01 -16.33
CA PHE A 9 -1.43 -24.82 -17.66
C PHE A 9 -0.58 -23.84 -18.48
N SER A 10 -1.01 -23.53 -19.71
CA SER A 10 -0.22 -22.71 -20.65
C SER A 10 0.11 -21.33 -20.08
N ALA A 11 1.40 -21.00 -19.98
CA ALA A 11 1.86 -19.68 -19.59
C ALA A 11 1.37 -18.55 -20.51
N GLN A 12 1.11 -18.86 -21.79
CA GLN A 12 0.56 -17.87 -22.73
C GLN A 12 -0.90 -17.51 -22.40
N ALA A 13 -1.64 -18.44 -21.77
CA ALA A 13 -3.02 -18.20 -21.35
C ALA A 13 -3.12 -17.46 -20.00
N ASP A 14 -2.03 -17.43 -19.22
CA ASP A 14 -1.99 -16.79 -17.90
C ASP A 14 -0.83 -15.80 -17.81
N ARG A 15 -1.15 -14.54 -17.98
CA ARG A 15 -0.18 -13.44 -17.92
C ARG A 15 0.15 -12.96 -16.51
N ILE A 16 -0.51 -13.52 -15.49
CA ILE A 16 -0.31 -13.15 -14.09
C ILE A 16 0.70 -14.09 -13.44
N PHE A 17 0.44 -15.40 -13.47
CA PHE A 17 1.28 -16.39 -12.80
C PHE A 17 1.94 -17.39 -13.75
N GLY A 18 1.85 -17.17 -15.04
CA GLY A 18 2.48 -18.04 -16.03
C GLY A 18 1.93 -19.48 -16.02
N GLY A 19 0.66 -19.67 -15.68
CA GLY A 19 -0.01 -20.97 -15.62
C GLY A 19 0.20 -21.73 -14.32
N LYS A 20 0.85 -21.14 -13.30
CA LYS A 20 1.14 -21.79 -12.01
C LYS A 20 -0.11 -21.87 -11.13
N VAL A 21 -0.72 -23.05 -11.03
CA VAL A 21 -1.93 -23.28 -10.24
C VAL A 21 -1.70 -22.99 -8.75
N GLU A 22 -0.53 -23.32 -8.22
CA GLU A 22 -0.19 -23.04 -6.83
C GLU A 22 -0.25 -21.54 -6.50
N ASN A 23 0.24 -20.69 -7.38
CA ASN A 23 0.19 -19.24 -7.19
C ASN A 23 -1.25 -18.71 -7.23
N TRP A 24 -2.11 -19.28 -8.07
CA TRP A 24 -3.54 -18.99 -8.06
C TRP A 24 -4.21 -19.38 -6.75
N ILE A 25 -3.80 -20.49 -6.11
CA ILE A 25 -4.30 -20.89 -4.80
C ILE A 25 -3.86 -19.90 -3.72
N LYS A 26 -2.57 -19.51 -3.69
CA LYS A 26 -2.06 -18.49 -2.76
C LYS A 26 -2.80 -17.16 -2.92
N PHE A 27 -3.01 -16.71 -4.15
CA PHE A 27 -3.78 -15.50 -4.44
C PHE A 27 -5.22 -15.60 -3.95
N ALA A 28 -5.93 -16.72 -4.23
CA ALA A 28 -7.30 -16.94 -3.78
C ALA A 28 -7.40 -16.96 -2.25
N ASN A 29 -6.46 -17.59 -1.55
CA ASN A 29 -6.39 -17.59 -0.09
C ASN A 29 -6.11 -16.19 0.46
N SER A 30 -5.23 -15.41 -0.18
CA SER A 30 -4.96 -14.03 0.22
C SER A 30 -6.18 -13.12 0.02
N GLN A 31 -6.93 -13.33 -1.07
CA GLN A 31 -8.22 -12.66 -1.28
C GLN A 31 -9.26 -13.06 -0.22
N LYS A 32 -9.32 -14.34 0.13
CA LYS A 32 -10.21 -14.84 1.21
C LYS A 32 -9.86 -14.18 2.54
N LEU A 33 -8.57 -14.06 2.88
CA LEU A 33 -8.08 -13.36 4.05
C LEU A 33 -8.48 -11.88 4.03
N ARG A 34 -8.28 -11.17 2.90
CA ARG A 34 -8.72 -9.78 2.72
C ARG A 34 -10.22 -9.62 3.00
N MET A 35 -11.05 -10.48 2.41
CA MET A 35 -12.51 -10.45 2.63
C MET A 35 -12.88 -10.76 4.08
N ALA A 36 -12.18 -11.69 4.73
CA ALA A 36 -12.41 -12.01 6.14
C ALA A 36 -12.17 -10.79 7.03
N LEU A 37 -11.06 -10.05 6.84
CA LEU A 37 -10.81 -8.80 7.57
C LEU A 37 -11.89 -7.74 7.29
N ARG A 38 -12.41 -7.66 6.06
CA ARG A 38 -13.48 -6.71 5.70
C ARG A 38 -14.77 -6.92 6.50
N ILE A 39 -15.13 -8.16 6.78
CA ILE A 39 -16.34 -8.49 7.56
C ILE A 39 -16.09 -8.58 9.07
N SER A 40 -14.89 -8.32 9.56
CA SER A 40 -14.49 -8.58 10.95
C SER A 40 -15.31 -7.80 12.00
N LYS A 41 -15.88 -6.65 11.64
CA LYS A 41 -16.81 -5.90 12.52
C LYS A 41 -18.25 -6.43 12.43
N ALA A 42 -18.69 -6.86 11.26
CA ALA A 42 -20.06 -7.32 11.03
C ALA A 42 -20.29 -8.76 11.53
N ASN A 43 -19.31 -9.64 11.36
CA ASN A 43 -19.35 -11.02 11.81
C ASN A 43 -17.95 -11.49 12.24
N PRO A 44 -17.54 -11.19 13.48
CA PRO A 44 -16.20 -11.53 13.98
C PRO A 44 -15.85 -13.02 13.94
N THR A 45 -16.82 -13.87 14.30
CA THR A 45 -16.62 -15.33 14.35
C THR A 45 -16.36 -15.90 12.95
N LEU A 46 -17.18 -15.55 11.97
CA LEU A 46 -16.98 -15.99 10.59
C LEU A 46 -15.68 -15.41 10.01
N ALA A 47 -15.37 -14.16 10.34
CA ALA A 47 -14.15 -13.51 9.90
C ALA A 47 -12.90 -14.26 10.37
N GLN A 48 -12.82 -14.57 11.67
CA GLN A 48 -11.74 -15.35 12.23
C GLN A 48 -11.61 -16.71 11.57
N GLN A 49 -12.72 -17.46 11.52
CA GLN A 49 -12.75 -18.78 10.88
C GLN A 49 -12.20 -18.73 9.45
N LYS A 50 -12.67 -17.78 8.62
CA LYS A 50 -12.25 -17.69 7.22
C LYS A 50 -10.83 -17.19 7.04
N ALA A 51 -10.34 -16.33 7.93
CA ALA A 51 -8.95 -15.88 7.93
C ALA A 51 -8.01 -17.05 8.28
N GLU A 52 -8.30 -17.79 9.35
CA GLU A 52 -7.50 -18.94 9.77
C GLU A 52 -7.53 -20.07 8.75
N GLU A 53 -8.69 -20.37 8.15
CA GLU A 53 -8.79 -21.31 7.03
C GLU A 53 -7.91 -20.91 5.83
N ALA A 54 -7.81 -19.63 5.52
CA ALA A 54 -7.00 -19.14 4.41
C ALA A 54 -5.51 -19.27 4.69
N VAL A 55 -5.07 -18.85 5.88
CA VAL A 55 -3.65 -18.84 6.26
C VAL A 55 -3.13 -20.26 6.49
N ASN A 56 -3.94 -21.14 7.13
CA ASN A 56 -3.54 -22.50 7.45
C ASN A 56 -3.86 -23.52 6.34
N HIS A 57 -4.27 -23.04 5.17
CA HIS A 57 -4.42 -23.90 3.99
C HIS A 57 -3.07 -24.55 3.62
N GLU A 58 -3.05 -25.77 3.14
CA GLU A 58 -1.82 -26.52 2.84
C GLU A 58 -0.86 -25.81 1.87
N VAL A 59 -1.37 -24.95 0.98
CA VAL A 59 -0.57 -24.10 0.09
C VAL A 59 -0.31 -22.72 0.71
N GLY A 60 -1.18 -22.28 1.63
CA GLY A 60 -1.09 -20.99 2.30
C GLY A 60 -1.53 -19.80 1.46
N VAL A 61 -1.06 -18.63 1.89
CA VAL A 61 -1.28 -17.32 1.27
C VAL A 61 0.00 -16.84 0.57
N MET A 62 -0.06 -15.71 -0.12
CA MET A 62 1.10 -15.03 -0.70
C MET A 62 2.05 -14.56 0.42
N THR A 63 3.33 -14.93 0.35
CA THR A 63 4.33 -14.65 1.40
C THR A 63 5.63 -14.06 0.90
N THR A 64 5.88 -14.10 -0.40
CA THR A 64 7.09 -13.56 -1.05
C THR A 64 6.70 -12.73 -2.26
N ASN A 65 7.58 -11.83 -2.73
CA ASN A 65 7.30 -11.03 -3.93
C ASN A 65 7.20 -11.88 -5.21
N ALA A 66 7.69 -13.11 -5.21
CA ALA A 66 7.45 -14.07 -6.30
C ALA A 66 5.99 -14.54 -6.38
N ASP A 67 5.21 -14.36 -5.32
CA ASP A 67 3.78 -14.69 -5.28
C ASP A 67 2.90 -13.50 -5.72
N ASN A 68 3.47 -12.31 -5.96
CA ASN A 68 2.69 -11.12 -6.30
C ASN A 68 1.82 -11.37 -7.54
N ALA A 69 0.53 -11.02 -7.41
CA ALA A 69 -0.38 -10.98 -8.54
C ALA A 69 -0.14 -9.69 -9.33
N GLU A 70 0.63 -9.79 -10.38
CA GLU A 70 1.02 -8.64 -11.21
C GLU A 70 0.96 -9.00 -12.69
N LEU A 71 0.56 -8.02 -13.49
CA LEU A 71 0.42 -8.16 -14.93
C LEU A 71 1.50 -7.35 -15.63
N THR A 72 2.31 -8.02 -16.46
CA THR A 72 3.20 -7.34 -17.40
C THR A 72 2.39 -6.96 -18.64
N LEU A 73 2.34 -5.68 -18.95
CA LEU A 73 1.60 -5.14 -20.08
C LEU A 73 2.46 -5.16 -21.35
N ALA A 74 1.81 -5.36 -22.49
CA ALA A 74 2.54 -5.53 -23.76
C ALA A 74 2.95 -4.18 -24.38
N SER A 75 2.25 -3.09 -24.09
CA SER A 75 2.46 -1.82 -24.79
C SER A 75 2.18 -0.58 -23.95
N THR A 76 1.11 -0.53 -23.18
CA THR A 76 0.69 0.71 -22.53
C THR A 76 0.24 0.43 -21.10
N ASN A 77 0.78 1.18 -20.14
CA ASN A 77 0.37 1.09 -18.77
C ASN A 77 -0.82 2.04 -18.52
N PRO A 78 -1.99 1.57 -18.03
CA PRO A 78 -3.13 2.44 -17.76
C PRO A 78 -2.83 3.58 -16.79
N PHE A 79 -1.96 3.36 -15.81
CA PHE A 79 -1.54 4.41 -14.90
C PHE A 79 -0.67 5.47 -15.59
N GLU A 80 0.18 5.08 -16.54
CA GLU A 80 0.95 6.03 -17.34
C GLU A 80 0.04 6.97 -18.12
N ILE A 81 -0.99 6.41 -18.78
CA ILE A 81 -2.00 7.22 -19.51
C ILE A 81 -2.71 8.18 -18.54
N ILE A 82 -3.22 7.67 -17.42
CA ILE A 82 -3.98 8.49 -16.46
C ILE A 82 -3.11 9.60 -15.87
N MET A 83 -1.86 9.31 -15.56
CA MET A 83 -0.99 10.25 -14.85
C MET A 83 -0.32 11.27 -15.77
N TYR A 84 -0.12 10.94 -17.05
CA TYR A 84 0.70 11.77 -17.94
C TYR A 84 0.01 12.21 -19.25
N GLU A 85 -1.08 11.56 -19.65
CA GLU A 85 -1.73 11.86 -20.92
C GLU A 85 -3.17 12.35 -20.74
N TYR A 86 -3.95 11.70 -19.85
CA TYR A 86 -5.36 12.04 -19.65
C TYR A 86 -5.49 13.47 -19.11
N ASN A 87 -6.38 14.27 -19.70
CA ASN A 87 -6.56 15.70 -19.40
C ASN A 87 -5.24 16.49 -19.42
N GLY A 88 -4.34 16.21 -20.36
CA GLY A 88 -3.05 16.88 -20.42
C GLY A 88 -2.07 16.48 -19.31
N GLY A 89 -2.33 15.40 -18.60
CA GLY A 89 -1.48 14.91 -17.52
C GLY A 89 -1.69 15.64 -16.19
N ASP A 90 -2.91 16.06 -15.90
CA ASP A 90 -3.24 16.84 -14.67
C ASP A 90 -3.30 15.99 -13.39
N SER A 91 -3.29 14.66 -13.50
CA SER A 91 -3.27 13.79 -12.33
C SER A 91 -1.96 13.89 -11.55
N ARG A 92 -2.05 13.94 -10.22
CA ARG A 92 -0.88 13.98 -9.32
C ARG A 92 -1.12 13.08 -8.10
N VAL A 93 -0.03 12.71 -7.42
CA VAL A 93 -0.14 11.99 -6.15
C VAL A 93 -0.72 12.90 -5.08
N SER A 94 -1.40 12.30 -4.08
CA SER A 94 -1.98 13.06 -2.97
C SER A 94 -0.91 13.61 -2.03
N ALA A 95 -1.14 14.81 -1.51
CA ALA A 95 -0.33 15.39 -0.44
C ALA A 95 -0.32 14.52 0.82
N ASP A 96 -1.37 13.74 1.08
CA ASP A 96 -1.42 12.85 2.24
C ASP A 96 -0.29 11.82 2.21
N ILE A 97 -0.15 11.07 1.11
CA ILE A 97 0.88 10.03 1.03
C ILE A 97 2.30 10.62 1.04
N THR A 98 2.50 11.76 0.37
CA THR A 98 3.82 12.42 0.38
C THR A 98 4.17 12.97 1.75
N SER A 99 3.21 13.51 2.52
CA SER A 99 3.43 14.01 3.88
C SER A 99 3.80 12.90 4.86
N TYR A 100 3.12 11.74 4.77
CA TYR A 100 3.48 10.56 5.56
C TYR A 100 4.89 10.09 5.24
N MET A 101 5.19 9.86 3.96
CA MET A 101 6.48 9.33 3.53
C MET A 101 7.61 10.33 3.73
N ASN A 102 7.36 11.64 3.63
CA ASN A 102 8.34 12.68 3.95
C ASN A 102 8.65 12.70 5.45
N GLY A 103 7.62 12.65 6.29
CA GLY A 103 7.80 12.64 7.73
C GLY A 103 8.54 11.39 8.23
N TYR A 104 8.33 10.25 7.60
CA TYR A 104 9.03 9.00 7.87
C TYR A 104 10.44 8.92 7.24
N ASN A 105 10.87 9.91 6.49
CA ASN A 105 12.08 9.82 5.67
C ASN A 105 12.11 8.55 4.80
N ASP A 106 10.93 8.11 4.32
CA ASP A 106 10.74 6.84 3.65
C ASP A 106 11.52 6.78 2.33
N PRO A 107 12.50 5.89 2.20
CA PRO A 107 13.34 5.84 1.01
C PRO A 107 12.59 5.34 -0.23
N ARG A 108 11.41 4.69 -0.08
CA ARG A 108 10.58 4.25 -1.21
C ARG A 108 10.03 5.41 -2.03
N ARG A 109 10.04 6.67 -1.49
CA ARG A 109 9.59 7.87 -2.22
C ARG A 109 10.23 8.01 -3.58
N ALA A 110 11.55 7.83 -3.67
CA ALA A 110 12.31 7.98 -4.91
C ALA A 110 11.95 6.92 -5.98
N ALA A 111 11.51 5.74 -5.55
CA ALA A 111 11.03 4.71 -6.46
C ALA A 111 9.57 4.92 -6.88
N MET A 112 8.73 5.40 -5.96
CA MET A 112 7.28 5.55 -6.16
C MET A 112 6.92 6.84 -6.88
N PHE A 113 7.64 7.94 -6.64
CA PHE A 113 7.26 9.28 -7.10
C PHE A 113 8.37 9.94 -7.90
N THR A 114 7.98 10.80 -8.83
CA THR A 114 8.90 11.78 -9.42
C THR A 114 9.16 12.90 -8.42
N GLU A 115 10.36 13.48 -8.42
CA GLU A 115 10.58 14.72 -7.69
C GLU A 115 9.70 15.84 -8.25
N SER A 116 9.32 16.77 -7.39
CA SER A 116 8.66 18.00 -7.80
C SER A 116 9.64 18.92 -8.55
N THR A 117 9.12 19.76 -9.41
CA THR A 117 9.95 20.77 -10.13
C THR A 117 9.98 22.13 -9.44
N PHE A 118 9.46 22.24 -8.21
CA PHE A 118 9.62 23.44 -7.39
C PHE A 118 11.09 23.65 -7.00
N ALA A 119 11.46 24.91 -6.74
CA ALA A 119 12.86 25.29 -6.49
C ALA A 119 13.53 24.51 -5.33
N ASP A 120 12.76 24.13 -4.32
CA ASP A 120 13.27 23.38 -3.17
C ASP A 120 13.42 21.86 -3.46
N GLY A 121 13.00 21.39 -4.64
CA GLY A 121 12.99 19.97 -4.97
C GLY A 121 12.05 19.16 -4.06
N GLY A 122 12.33 17.83 -3.91
CA GLY A 122 11.62 16.96 -2.98
C GLY A 122 10.28 16.42 -3.51
N TYR A 123 9.50 15.78 -2.62
CA TYR A 123 8.28 15.06 -2.99
C TYR A 123 7.05 15.76 -2.42
N TYR A 124 6.27 16.40 -3.28
CA TYR A 124 5.07 17.15 -2.89
C TYR A 124 3.89 16.71 -3.75
N GLY A 125 2.89 16.09 -3.14
CA GLY A 125 1.60 15.80 -3.78
C GLY A 125 0.65 16.98 -3.71
N ILE A 126 -0.48 16.90 -4.41
CA ILE A 126 -1.54 17.91 -4.35
C ILE A 126 -2.52 17.58 -3.21
N ARG A 127 -2.87 18.59 -2.42
CA ARG A 127 -3.84 18.44 -1.35
C ARG A 127 -5.25 18.22 -1.93
N THR A 128 -5.99 17.28 -1.35
CA THR A 128 -7.35 16.91 -1.80
C THR A 128 -8.34 18.05 -1.57
N GLY A 129 -9.20 18.31 -2.57
CA GLY A 129 -10.31 19.25 -2.48
C GLY A 129 -9.94 20.72 -2.63
N ILE A 130 -8.77 21.02 -3.16
CA ILE A 130 -8.39 22.40 -3.51
C ILE A 130 -8.91 22.81 -4.89
N ASN A 131 -9.06 24.10 -5.12
CA ASN A 131 -9.06 24.63 -6.47
C ASN A 131 -7.68 24.40 -7.08
N ILE A 132 -7.62 23.57 -8.11
CA ILE A 132 -6.36 23.29 -8.80
C ILE A 132 -5.93 24.61 -9.48
N PRO A 133 -4.71 25.12 -9.19
CA PRO A 133 -4.16 26.21 -9.97
C PRO A 133 -4.05 25.79 -11.44
N ASP A 134 -3.67 26.69 -12.30
CA ASP A 134 -3.51 26.35 -13.72
C ASP A 134 -2.59 25.12 -13.93
N GLY A 135 -2.72 24.45 -15.08
CA GLY A 135 -2.00 23.21 -15.35
C GLY A 135 -0.50 23.31 -15.18
N THR A 136 0.10 24.48 -15.42
CA THR A 136 1.55 24.72 -15.26
C THR A 136 1.99 24.52 -13.81
N ILE A 137 1.23 25.06 -12.86
CA ILE A 137 1.51 24.90 -11.43
C ILE A 137 1.22 23.46 -10.99
N ALA A 138 0.10 22.88 -11.43
CA ALA A 138 -0.26 21.49 -11.12
C ALA A 138 0.85 20.52 -11.57
N HIS A 139 1.43 20.73 -12.73
CA HIS A 139 2.49 19.89 -13.28
C HIS A 139 3.83 19.96 -12.50
N ALA A 140 4.02 20.96 -11.66
CA ALA A 140 5.23 21.08 -10.83
C ALA A 140 5.23 20.11 -9.63
N TYR A 141 4.06 19.59 -9.23
CA TYR A 141 3.97 18.62 -8.14
C TYR A 141 4.43 17.20 -8.56
N SER A 142 4.78 16.41 -7.57
CA SER A 142 5.18 15.02 -7.75
C SER A 142 4.07 14.17 -8.40
N ASN A 143 4.49 13.26 -9.26
CA ASN A 143 3.62 12.31 -9.92
C ASN A 143 4.03 10.87 -9.60
N TYR A 144 3.21 9.89 -9.96
CA TYR A 144 3.58 8.48 -9.89
C TYR A 144 4.71 8.20 -10.89
N ASN A 145 5.83 7.65 -10.41
CA ASN A 145 6.95 7.27 -11.23
C ASN A 145 6.66 5.96 -11.99
N VAL A 146 5.58 5.95 -12.77
CA VAL A 146 5.17 4.84 -13.61
C VAL A 146 5.76 4.99 -15.01
N LYS A 147 6.13 3.86 -15.61
CA LYS A 147 6.63 3.76 -16.98
C LYS A 147 5.82 2.74 -17.76
N THR A 148 5.96 2.75 -19.06
CA THR A 148 5.25 1.83 -19.97
C THR A 148 5.46 0.36 -19.59
N ASP A 149 6.65 0.00 -19.14
CA ASP A 149 7.04 -1.35 -18.73
C ASP A 149 6.78 -1.67 -17.25
N SER A 150 6.27 -0.70 -16.48
CA SER A 150 5.91 -0.94 -15.08
C SER A 150 4.81 -1.99 -14.99
N LYS A 151 4.96 -2.90 -14.03
CA LYS A 151 3.95 -3.94 -13.80
C LYS A 151 2.67 -3.35 -13.20
N LEU A 152 1.53 -3.85 -13.64
CA LEU A 152 0.24 -3.54 -13.05
C LEU A 152 0.00 -4.50 -11.87
N ILE A 153 0.08 -3.98 -10.66
CA ILE A 153 -0.14 -4.76 -9.44
C ILE A 153 -1.64 -4.96 -9.21
N ILE A 154 -2.05 -6.20 -8.93
CA ILE A 154 -3.41 -6.58 -8.55
C ILE A 154 -3.49 -6.84 -7.05
N MET A 155 -2.49 -7.53 -6.50
CA MET A 155 -2.28 -7.75 -5.07
C MET A 155 -0.82 -8.07 -4.83
N ASN A 156 -0.26 -7.54 -3.74
CA ASN A 156 1.11 -7.83 -3.35
C ASN A 156 1.19 -8.64 -2.04
N SER A 157 2.30 -9.31 -1.83
CA SER A 157 2.55 -10.12 -0.65
C SER A 157 2.74 -9.28 0.63
N ALA A 158 3.16 -8.03 0.48
CA ALA A 158 3.21 -7.09 1.59
C ALA A 158 1.81 -6.87 2.19
N GLU A 159 0.77 -6.70 1.35
CA GLU A 159 -0.60 -6.63 1.83
C GLU A 159 -1.01 -7.90 2.59
N SER A 160 -0.69 -9.08 2.04
CA SER A 160 -0.99 -10.35 2.71
C SER A 160 -0.34 -10.42 4.10
N ALA A 161 0.91 -9.97 4.26
CA ALA A 161 1.59 -9.90 5.54
C ALA A 161 0.89 -8.93 6.51
N PHE A 162 0.49 -7.74 6.06
CA PHE A 162 -0.26 -6.78 6.90
C PHE A 162 -1.66 -7.26 7.28
N LEU A 163 -2.36 -7.98 6.40
CA LEU A 163 -3.65 -8.61 6.74
C LEU A 163 -3.47 -9.67 7.83
N ARG A 164 -2.41 -10.48 7.75
CA ARG A 164 -2.05 -11.44 8.79
C ARG A 164 -1.67 -10.73 10.08
N ALA A 165 -0.90 -9.63 10.02
CA ALA A 165 -0.53 -8.83 11.19
C ALA A 165 -1.78 -8.30 11.94
N GLU A 166 -2.77 -7.80 11.20
CA GLU A 166 -4.04 -7.38 11.80
C GLU A 166 -4.80 -8.55 12.43
N GLY A 167 -4.86 -9.70 11.75
CA GLY A 167 -5.48 -10.91 12.29
C GLY A 167 -4.80 -11.38 13.59
N ALA A 168 -3.46 -11.41 13.60
CA ALA A 168 -2.68 -11.76 14.79
C ALA A 168 -2.87 -10.76 15.95
N LEU A 169 -2.98 -9.46 15.63
CA LEU A 169 -3.30 -8.43 16.62
C LEU A 169 -4.67 -8.62 17.27
N LYS A 170 -5.62 -9.25 16.54
CA LYS A 170 -6.94 -9.66 17.05
C LYS A 170 -6.91 -11.00 17.81
N GLY A 171 -5.76 -11.65 17.94
CA GLY A 171 -5.61 -12.95 18.58
C GLY A 171 -5.93 -14.16 17.68
N TRP A 172 -6.02 -13.97 16.37
CA TRP A 172 -6.25 -15.06 15.42
C TRP A 172 -4.95 -15.81 15.11
N ASN A 173 -5.07 -17.10 14.76
CA ASN A 173 -3.91 -17.89 14.35
C ASN A 173 -3.48 -17.56 12.93
N MET A 174 -2.49 -16.66 12.81
CA MET A 174 -1.96 -16.15 11.53
C MET A 174 -0.55 -16.68 11.20
N GLY A 175 -0.07 -17.68 11.95
CA GLY A 175 1.20 -18.36 11.70
C GLY A 175 2.45 -17.65 12.22
N ALA A 176 2.34 -16.41 12.71
CA ALA A 176 3.41 -15.66 13.37
C ALA A 176 2.79 -14.54 14.24
N THR A 177 3.62 -13.83 15.01
CA THR A 177 3.16 -12.69 15.83
C THR A 177 2.78 -11.49 14.95
N ALA A 178 1.95 -10.62 15.50
CA ALA A 178 1.54 -9.39 14.79
C ALA A 178 2.76 -8.52 14.42
N LYS A 179 3.75 -8.43 15.30
CA LYS A 179 5.00 -7.70 15.10
C LYS A 179 5.80 -8.28 13.93
N GLU A 180 6.09 -9.58 13.96
CA GLU A 180 6.85 -10.24 12.89
C GLU A 180 6.19 -10.06 11.51
N LEU A 181 4.87 -10.20 11.45
CA LEU A 181 4.10 -10.03 10.22
C LEU A 181 4.08 -8.57 9.72
N TYR A 182 4.00 -7.61 10.64
CA TYR A 182 4.11 -6.19 10.34
C TYR A 182 5.47 -5.85 9.74
N GLU A 183 6.55 -6.28 10.39
CA GLU A 183 7.92 -6.09 9.94
C GLU A 183 8.18 -6.79 8.59
N GLN A 184 7.65 -7.99 8.42
CA GLN A 184 7.69 -8.71 7.13
C GLN A 184 6.99 -7.91 6.01
N GLY A 185 5.82 -7.33 6.28
CA GLY A 185 5.10 -6.50 5.31
C GLY A 185 5.93 -5.30 4.84
N ILE A 186 6.62 -4.62 5.75
CA ILE A 186 7.54 -3.52 5.40
C ILE A 186 8.69 -4.04 4.54
N LYS A 187 9.36 -5.12 4.93
CA LYS A 187 10.48 -5.70 4.18
C LYS A 187 10.07 -6.10 2.75
N LEU A 188 8.92 -6.76 2.60
CA LEU A 188 8.38 -7.11 1.29
C LEU A 188 8.09 -5.88 0.43
N SER A 189 7.56 -4.81 1.02
CA SER A 189 7.33 -3.57 0.30
C SER A 189 8.63 -2.90 -0.15
N PHE A 190 9.68 -2.87 0.69
CA PHE A 190 11.00 -2.35 0.32
C PHE A 190 11.61 -3.16 -0.82
N GLU A 191 11.58 -4.48 -0.72
CA GLU A 191 12.07 -5.38 -1.77
C GLU A 191 11.32 -5.20 -3.10
N GLN A 192 9.97 -5.08 -3.06
CA GLN A 192 9.14 -4.83 -4.24
C GLN A 192 9.56 -3.57 -4.99
N TRP A 193 9.92 -2.50 -4.27
CA TRP A 193 10.38 -1.24 -4.84
C TRP A 193 11.90 -1.18 -5.08
N GLY A 194 12.63 -2.28 -4.82
CA GLY A 194 14.09 -2.35 -5.00
C GLY A 194 14.88 -1.43 -4.08
N VAL A 195 14.34 -1.11 -2.91
CA VAL A 195 14.91 -0.14 -1.97
C VAL A 195 15.53 -0.86 -0.77
N GLN A 196 16.68 -0.36 -0.31
CA GLN A 196 17.40 -0.89 0.85
C GLN A 196 17.04 -0.10 2.12
N GLY A 197 17.44 -0.64 3.30
CA GLY A 197 17.31 0.04 4.57
C GLY A 197 16.04 -0.29 5.37
N ALA A 198 15.32 -1.36 5.02
CA ALA A 198 14.10 -1.78 5.72
C ALA A 198 14.28 -1.95 7.22
N ASP A 199 15.39 -2.56 7.68
CA ASP A 199 15.62 -2.80 9.11
C ASP A 199 15.80 -1.50 9.90
N ALA A 200 16.53 -0.52 9.36
CA ALA A 200 16.67 0.79 9.97
C ALA A 200 15.34 1.55 10.01
N TYR A 201 14.55 1.46 8.95
CA TYR A 201 13.21 2.04 8.87
C TYR A 201 12.26 1.43 9.91
N ILE A 202 12.24 0.10 10.04
CA ILE A 202 11.43 -0.63 11.03
C ILE A 202 11.78 -0.22 12.47
N ALA A 203 13.06 0.02 12.75
CA ALA A 203 13.54 0.40 14.08
C ALA A 203 13.28 1.88 14.45
N ASP A 204 12.83 2.70 13.51
CA ASP A 204 12.62 4.14 13.76
C ASP A 204 11.38 4.37 14.64
N ASN A 205 11.63 4.78 15.87
CA ASN A 205 10.63 5.11 16.88
C ASN A 205 10.42 6.61 17.08
N SER A 206 10.94 7.44 16.19
CA SER A 206 10.94 8.90 16.30
C SER A 206 10.25 9.61 15.15
N SER A 207 10.43 9.13 13.92
CA SER A 207 9.81 9.73 12.74
C SER A 207 8.30 9.56 12.73
N MET A 208 7.58 10.60 12.35
CA MET A 208 6.13 10.68 12.32
C MET A 208 5.67 11.40 11.05
N PRO A 209 4.41 11.20 10.60
CA PRO A 209 3.85 12.00 9.53
C PRO A 209 4.02 13.50 9.80
N GLN A 210 4.44 14.24 8.81
CA GLN A 210 4.63 15.69 8.94
C GLN A 210 3.41 16.45 8.43
N GLY A 211 3.28 17.73 8.86
CA GLY A 211 2.37 18.68 8.24
C GLY A 211 2.73 18.89 6.77
N TYR A 212 1.77 19.34 5.99
CA TYR A 212 1.97 19.61 4.57
C TYR A 212 2.30 21.10 4.34
N LYS A 213 3.51 21.38 3.88
CA LYS A 213 3.88 22.69 3.37
C LYS A 213 3.70 22.69 1.86
N ASP A 214 2.68 23.39 1.38
CA ASP A 214 2.43 23.51 -0.05
C ASP A 214 3.53 24.38 -0.70
N PRO A 215 4.31 23.84 -1.64
CA PRO A 215 5.36 24.62 -2.29
C PRO A 215 4.82 25.78 -3.14
N ALA A 216 3.56 25.70 -3.61
CA ALA A 216 2.87 26.83 -4.25
C ALA A 216 2.34 27.88 -3.25
N GLY A 217 2.41 27.61 -1.95
CA GLY A 217 2.05 28.57 -0.89
C GLY A 217 0.56 28.73 -0.58
N LEU A 218 -0.32 27.97 -1.24
CA LEU A 218 -1.76 28.23 -1.22
C LEU A 218 -2.54 27.32 -0.26
N ASN A 219 -2.11 26.06 -0.08
CA ASN A 219 -2.93 25.01 0.50
C ASN A 219 -2.22 24.22 1.62
N SER A 220 -1.31 24.88 2.33
CA SER A 220 -0.57 24.26 3.43
C SER A 220 -1.51 23.77 4.56
N TYR A 221 -1.07 22.72 5.26
CA TYR A 221 -1.71 22.21 6.46
C TYR A 221 -0.66 21.96 7.54
N SER A 222 -0.65 22.79 8.55
CA SER A 222 0.39 22.79 9.60
C SER A 222 0.18 21.70 10.65
N GLY A 223 -1.02 21.12 10.77
CA GLY A 223 -1.32 20.05 11.71
C GLY A 223 -0.70 18.73 11.24
N ALA A 224 -0.07 17.96 12.14
CA ALA A 224 0.20 16.57 11.87
C ALA A 224 -1.13 15.80 11.86
N THR A 225 -1.37 15.00 10.81
CA THR A 225 -2.59 14.17 10.70
C THR A 225 -2.56 13.02 11.69
N SER A 226 -1.35 12.52 12.01
CA SER A 226 -1.09 11.44 12.95
C SER A 226 0.24 11.67 13.67
N GLN A 227 0.38 11.08 14.85
CA GLN A 227 1.63 11.00 15.60
C GLN A 227 2.17 9.56 15.67
N ILE A 228 1.73 8.71 14.74
CA ILE A 228 2.15 7.31 14.73
C ILE A 228 3.58 7.20 14.21
N THR A 229 4.43 6.52 14.98
CA THR A 229 5.79 6.17 14.58
C THR A 229 5.80 4.85 13.80
N ILE A 230 6.96 4.50 13.22
CA ILE A 230 7.11 3.27 12.45
C ILE A 230 7.32 2.07 13.37
N ALA A 231 8.23 2.19 14.35
CA ALA A 231 8.58 1.08 15.22
C ALA A 231 7.37 0.53 15.98
N TRP A 232 7.30 -0.79 16.06
CA TRP A 232 6.27 -1.50 16.81
C TRP A 232 6.32 -1.16 18.30
N ASP A 233 5.16 -1.07 18.95
CA ASP A 233 5.03 -0.79 20.37
C ASP A 233 4.19 -1.89 21.02
N ASP A 234 4.82 -2.77 21.79
CA ASP A 234 4.15 -3.89 22.44
C ASP A 234 3.09 -3.46 23.48
N ALA A 235 3.17 -2.22 23.95
CA ALA A 235 2.26 -1.70 24.98
C ALA A 235 0.94 -1.14 24.41
N ASP A 236 0.84 -0.86 23.11
CA ASP A 236 -0.32 -0.14 22.53
C ASP A 236 -0.87 -0.82 21.26
N ALA A 237 -1.76 -1.77 21.47
CA ALA A 237 -2.42 -2.50 20.38
C ALA A 237 -3.24 -1.58 19.46
N ALA A 238 -3.85 -0.51 19.97
CA ALA A 238 -4.64 0.41 19.17
C ALA A 238 -3.74 1.21 18.21
N LYS A 239 -2.60 1.68 18.68
CA LYS A 239 -1.60 2.33 17.83
C LYS A 239 -0.97 1.34 16.85
N ASN A 240 -0.79 0.08 17.24
CA ASN A 240 -0.28 -0.93 16.32
C ASN A 240 -1.24 -1.23 15.17
N LEU A 241 -2.55 -1.15 15.39
CA LEU A 241 -3.51 -1.21 14.29
C LEU A 241 -3.31 -0.03 13.31
N GLU A 242 -3.13 1.19 13.83
CA GLU A 242 -2.83 2.35 12.98
C GLU A 242 -1.52 2.16 12.20
N ARG A 243 -0.45 1.63 12.83
CA ARG A 243 0.82 1.30 12.16
C ARG A 243 0.62 0.31 11.01
N ILE A 244 -0.06 -0.80 11.28
CA ILE A 244 -0.35 -1.84 10.28
C ILE A 244 -1.07 -1.23 9.07
N ILE A 245 -2.16 -0.49 9.30
CA ILE A 245 -2.98 0.05 8.22
C ILE A 245 -2.22 1.15 7.45
N THR A 246 -1.45 1.98 8.14
CA THR A 246 -0.63 3.02 7.51
C THR A 246 0.44 2.41 6.61
N GLN A 247 1.19 1.41 7.09
CA GLN A 247 2.21 0.76 6.27
C GLN A 247 1.60 -0.07 5.13
N LYS A 248 0.45 -0.71 5.35
CA LYS A 248 -0.32 -1.37 4.29
C LYS A 248 -0.78 -0.39 3.21
N TRP A 249 -1.26 0.80 3.60
CA TRP A 249 -1.64 1.85 2.67
C TRP A 249 -0.47 2.28 1.77
N ILE A 250 0.72 2.52 2.36
CA ILE A 250 1.92 2.85 1.60
C ILE A 250 2.31 1.69 0.66
N ALA A 251 2.32 0.44 1.16
CA ALA A 251 2.68 -0.73 0.39
C ALA A 251 1.70 -1.02 -0.77
N ASN A 252 0.44 -0.66 -0.62
CA ASN A 252 -0.61 -0.87 -1.61
C ASN A 252 -0.64 0.22 -2.69
N PHE A 253 0.20 1.26 -2.62
CA PHE A 253 0.28 2.21 -3.72
C PHE A 253 0.66 1.49 -5.03
N PRO A 254 -0.06 1.69 -6.15
CA PRO A 254 -1.13 2.68 -6.40
C PRO A 254 -2.58 2.14 -6.29
N LEU A 255 -2.83 1.08 -5.53
CA LEU A 255 -4.15 0.43 -5.40
C LEU A 255 -5.14 1.28 -4.57
N GLY A 256 -5.56 2.42 -5.09
CA GLY A 256 -6.37 3.41 -4.37
C GLY A 256 -7.71 2.88 -3.85
N ILE A 257 -8.39 1.97 -4.59
CA ILE A 257 -9.68 1.39 -4.16
C ILE A 257 -9.50 0.52 -2.90
N GLU A 258 -8.42 -0.25 -2.82
CA GLU A 258 -8.11 -1.05 -1.63
C GLU A 258 -7.79 -0.14 -0.43
N ALA A 259 -6.98 0.89 -0.66
CA ALA A 259 -6.66 1.89 0.36
C ALA A 259 -7.93 2.60 0.89
N TRP A 260 -8.82 3.04 -0.01
CA TRP A 260 -10.10 3.67 0.37
C TRP A 260 -11.02 2.73 1.15
N SER A 261 -11.08 1.46 0.75
CA SER A 261 -11.89 0.47 1.45
C SER A 261 -11.39 0.23 2.88
N GLU A 262 -10.06 0.22 3.09
CA GLU A 262 -9.45 0.09 4.41
C GLU A 262 -9.68 1.34 5.27
N TYR A 263 -9.55 2.52 4.68
CA TYR A 263 -9.90 3.79 5.35
C TYR A 263 -11.35 3.79 5.85
N ARG A 264 -12.30 3.38 5.00
CA ARG A 264 -13.72 3.27 5.36
C ARG A 264 -13.96 2.27 6.51
N ARG A 265 -13.20 1.19 6.56
CA ARG A 265 -13.32 0.15 7.58
C ARG A 265 -12.70 0.54 8.92
N THR A 266 -11.55 1.21 8.90
CA THR A 266 -10.69 1.42 10.06
C THR A 266 -10.61 2.87 10.53
N GLY A 267 -10.80 3.82 9.63
CA GLY A 267 -10.51 5.24 9.86
C GLY A 267 -9.02 5.59 9.75
N PHE A 268 -8.20 4.67 9.21
CA PHE A 268 -6.76 4.85 8.99
C PHE A 268 -6.39 4.67 7.51
N PRO A 269 -5.32 5.33 7.04
CA PRO A 269 -4.51 6.32 7.78
C PRO A 269 -5.32 7.58 8.10
N LYS A 270 -4.85 8.41 9.03
CA LYS A 270 -5.43 9.72 9.28
C LYS A 270 -5.07 10.65 8.12
N LEU A 271 -6.07 11.18 7.45
CA LEU A 271 -5.90 12.04 6.29
C LEU A 271 -6.11 13.51 6.65
N MET A 272 -5.52 14.41 5.87
CA MET A 272 -5.78 15.84 6.00
C MET A 272 -7.26 16.15 5.72
N PRO A 273 -7.84 17.13 6.43
CA PRO A 273 -9.17 17.60 6.09
C PRO A 273 -9.22 18.08 4.63
N VAL A 274 -10.27 17.70 3.93
CA VAL A 274 -10.52 18.19 2.58
C VAL A 274 -10.72 19.71 2.65
N VAL A 275 -10.10 20.44 1.74
CA VAL A 275 -10.37 21.89 1.59
C VAL A 275 -11.72 22.02 0.89
N VAL A 276 -12.64 22.72 1.52
CA VAL A 276 -13.91 23.07 0.90
C VAL A 276 -13.72 24.42 0.22
N ASN A 277 -13.69 24.40 -1.09
CA ASN A 277 -13.67 25.59 -1.92
C ASN A 277 -15.06 25.93 -2.41
#